data_9dce0c31feb07f3d028d7149e41fb672
#
_entry.id   9dce0c31feb07f3d028d7149e41fb672
#
_cell.length_a   1.000
_cell.length_b   1.000
_cell.length_c   1.000
_cell.angle_alpha   90.00
_cell.angle_beta   90.00
_cell.angle_gamma   90.00
#
_symmetry.space_group_name_H-M   'P 1'
#
loop_
_entity.id
_entity.type
_entity.pdbx_description
1 polymer ?
#
loop_
_entity_poly.entity_id
_entity_poly.type
_entity_poly.pdbx_seq_one_letter_code
_entity_poly.pdbx_strand_id
1 'polypeptide(L)'
;MTPEQNLQLMKTLDDSWNAQELTTFHKRHAKDCVVRWPNQPPTHGIEAHELEALAFFKMFPDQHLVNNPYKVMIAERDWTCTIAEFTGTMKGPMTMADGKVIAPTNKSFKVDFCTVAHWNESGEIVEENLFYDLMGMLRQIGVM
;
A
#
# COMPACT_ATOMS: atom_id res chain seq x y z
N MET A 1 -20.53 -2.96 10.43
CA MET A 1 -19.59 -4.10 10.46
C MET A 1 -18.78 -4.05 11.76
N THR A 2 -18.36 -5.20 12.24
CA THR A 2 -17.55 -5.27 13.46
C THR A 2 -16.09 -4.92 13.16
N PRO A 3 -15.31 -4.49 14.17
CA PRO A 3 -13.86 -4.27 14.00
C PRO A 3 -13.16 -5.51 13.46
N GLU A 4 -13.51 -6.70 13.92
CA GLU A 4 -12.93 -7.97 13.48
C GLU A 4 -13.23 -8.25 12.00
N GLN A 5 -14.45 -7.92 11.55
CA GLN A 5 -14.81 -8.04 10.13
C GLN A 5 -13.98 -7.10 9.27
N ASN A 6 -13.75 -5.87 9.73
CA ASN A 6 -12.91 -4.91 9.03
C ASN A 6 -11.46 -5.40 8.93
N LEU A 7 -10.93 -6.02 10.00
CA LEU A 7 -9.58 -6.62 9.93
C LEU A 7 -9.50 -7.75 8.91
N GLN A 8 -10.54 -8.58 8.80
CA GLN A 8 -10.58 -9.63 7.77
C GLN A 8 -10.64 -9.05 6.37
N LEU A 9 -11.39 -7.97 6.17
CA LEU A 9 -11.42 -7.28 4.88
C LEU A 9 -10.06 -6.67 4.54
N MET A 10 -9.37 -6.09 5.53
CA MET A 10 -8.01 -5.58 5.35
C MET A 10 -7.05 -6.69 4.90
N LYS A 11 -7.15 -7.87 5.50
CA LYS A 11 -6.33 -9.01 5.09
C LYS A 11 -6.59 -9.39 3.63
N THR A 12 -7.85 -9.40 3.19
CA THR A 12 -8.18 -9.70 1.78
C THR A 12 -7.62 -8.65 0.83
N LEU A 13 -7.57 -7.38 1.25
CA LEU A 13 -6.96 -6.32 0.46
C LEU A 13 -5.46 -6.58 0.29
N ASP A 14 -4.75 -6.86 1.36
CA ASP A 14 -3.31 -7.11 1.28
C ASP A 14 -3.00 -8.42 0.55
N ASP A 15 -3.85 -9.44 0.65
CA ASP A 15 -3.73 -10.64 -0.17
C ASP A 15 -3.82 -10.30 -1.66
N SER A 16 -4.75 -9.40 -2.04
CA SER A 16 -4.90 -8.97 -3.43
C SER A 16 -3.72 -8.12 -3.90
N TRP A 17 -3.18 -7.27 -3.02
CA TRP A 17 -1.98 -6.51 -3.29
C TRP A 17 -0.78 -7.44 -3.55
N ASN A 18 -0.59 -8.45 -2.71
CA ASN A 18 0.48 -9.43 -2.88
C ASN A 18 0.32 -10.21 -4.19
N ALA A 19 -0.91 -10.55 -4.56
CA ALA A 19 -1.22 -11.26 -5.80
C ALA A 19 -1.25 -10.34 -7.02
N GLN A 20 -1.15 -9.03 -6.82
CA GLN A 20 -1.30 -8.00 -7.86
C GLN A 20 -2.63 -8.15 -8.61
N GLU A 21 -3.69 -8.47 -7.84
CA GLU A 21 -5.04 -8.72 -8.36
C GLU A 21 -5.90 -7.50 -8.06
N LEU A 22 -6.34 -6.80 -9.11
CA LEU A 22 -7.03 -5.51 -8.95
C LEU A 22 -8.52 -5.61 -8.69
N THR A 23 -9.16 -6.74 -8.90
CA THR A 23 -10.62 -6.89 -8.69
C THR A 23 -10.97 -6.71 -7.22
N THR A 24 -10.31 -7.43 -6.32
CA THR A 24 -10.50 -7.29 -4.88
C THR A 24 -9.97 -5.95 -4.38
N PHE A 25 -8.82 -5.51 -4.88
CA PHE A 25 -8.26 -4.20 -4.58
C PHE A 25 -9.28 -3.09 -4.82
N HIS A 26 -9.90 -3.08 -6.01
CA HIS A 26 -10.95 -2.12 -6.37
C HIS A 26 -12.15 -2.24 -5.42
N LYS A 27 -12.60 -3.47 -5.18
CA LYS A 27 -13.79 -3.74 -4.36
C LYS A 27 -13.64 -3.28 -2.91
N ARG A 28 -12.43 -3.26 -2.37
CA ARG A 28 -12.16 -2.84 -0.99
C ARG A 28 -12.09 -1.34 -0.80
N HIS A 29 -12.11 -0.55 -1.87
CA HIS A 29 -12.03 0.90 -1.81
C HIS A 29 -13.35 1.53 -2.28
N ALA A 30 -13.78 2.58 -1.58
CA ALA A 30 -14.87 3.40 -2.05
C ALA A 30 -14.43 4.18 -3.30
N LYS A 31 -15.38 4.48 -4.19
CA LYS A 31 -15.09 5.19 -5.45
C LYS A 31 -14.32 6.49 -5.22
N ASP A 32 -14.68 7.23 -4.19
CA ASP A 32 -14.13 8.54 -3.83
C ASP A 32 -13.17 8.47 -2.63
N CYS A 33 -12.53 7.33 -2.41
CA CYS A 33 -11.59 7.16 -1.30
C CYS A 33 -10.45 8.16 -1.37
N VAL A 34 -9.89 8.48 -0.20
CA VAL A 34 -8.69 9.33 -0.09
C VAL A 34 -7.55 8.48 0.42
N VAL A 35 -6.44 8.48 -0.28
CA VAL A 35 -5.24 7.70 0.08
C VAL A 35 -4.08 8.66 0.33
N ARG A 36 -3.43 8.51 1.47
CA ARG A 36 -2.29 9.36 1.85
C ARG A 36 -1.03 8.53 1.94
N TRP A 37 -0.12 8.78 0.99
CA TRP A 37 1.22 8.20 0.96
C TRP A 37 2.20 9.15 1.64
N PRO A 38 3.34 8.64 2.16
CA PRO A 38 4.36 9.52 2.73
C PRO A 38 4.88 10.54 1.72
N ASN A 39 5.02 11.78 2.20
CA ASN A 39 5.71 12.84 1.48
C ASN A 39 5.11 13.20 0.11
N GLN A 40 3.79 13.09 -0.04
CA GLN A 40 3.10 13.53 -1.26
C GLN A 40 1.68 14.01 -0.93
N PRO A 41 1.05 14.81 -1.82
CA PRO A 41 -0.35 15.20 -1.65
C PRO A 41 -1.29 13.99 -1.65
N PRO A 42 -2.46 14.09 -1.01
CA PRO A 42 -3.44 13.00 -1.02
C PRO A 42 -3.87 12.61 -2.44
N THR A 43 -4.07 11.31 -2.62
CA THR A 43 -4.63 10.74 -3.85
C THR A 43 -6.14 10.63 -3.68
N HIS A 44 -6.90 11.10 -4.66
CA HIS A 44 -8.37 11.10 -4.63
C HIS A 44 -8.95 10.10 -5.63
N GLY A 45 -9.73 9.15 -5.11
CA GLY A 45 -10.46 8.18 -5.90
C GLY A 45 -9.72 6.89 -6.18
N ILE A 46 -10.52 5.82 -6.35
CA ILE A 46 -9.95 4.48 -6.57
C ILE A 46 -9.24 4.37 -7.93
N GLU A 47 -9.71 5.08 -8.95
CA GLU A 47 -9.07 5.01 -10.27
C GLU A 47 -7.63 5.52 -10.21
N ALA A 48 -7.40 6.66 -9.54
CA ALA A 48 -6.05 7.19 -9.34
C ALA A 48 -5.19 6.25 -8.48
N HIS A 49 -5.78 5.66 -7.45
CA HIS A 49 -5.07 4.73 -6.57
C HIS A 49 -4.68 3.43 -7.31
N GLU A 50 -5.52 2.93 -8.20
CA GLU A 50 -5.18 1.77 -9.05
C GLU A 50 -3.99 2.05 -9.96
N LEU A 51 -3.91 3.26 -10.52
CA LEU A 51 -2.75 3.65 -11.32
C LEU A 51 -1.47 3.66 -10.49
N GLU A 52 -1.55 4.10 -9.23
CA GLU A 52 -0.42 4.04 -8.30
C GLU A 52 -0.01 2.60 -8.01
N ALA A 53 -0.97 1.71 -7.80
CA ALA A 53 -0.70 0.29 -7.58
C ALA A 53 0.02 -0.33 -8.77
N LEU A 54 -0.49 -0.08 -9.98
CA LEU A 54 0.13 -0.60 -11.21
C LEU A 54 1.55 -0.08 -11.40
N ALA A 55 1.80 1.20 -11.14
CA ALA A 55 3.13 1.78 -11.21
C ALA A 55 4.07 1.13 -10.19
N PHE A 56 3.58 0.90 -8.97
CA PHE A 56 4.36 0.25 -7.93
C PHE A 56 4.74 -1.19 -8.31
N PHE A 57 3.80 -1.97 -8.83
CA PHE A 57 4.05 -3.35 -9.27
C PHE A 57 5.07 -3.41 -10.40
N LYS A 58 5.08 -2.41 -11.28
CA LYS A 58 6.05 -2.32 -12.37
C LYS A 58 7.46 -2.05 -11.86
N MET A 59 7.59 -1.18 -10.84
CA MET A 59 8.89 -0.90 -10.21
C MET A 59 9.38 -2.07 -9.37
N PHE A 60 8.47 -2.70 -8.63
CA PHE A 60 8.76 -3.75 -7.66
C PHE A 60 7.88 -4.98 -7.91
N PRO A 61 8.14 -5.74 -9.00
CA PRO A 61 7.27 -6.86 -9.37
C PRO A 61 7.26 -8.01 -8.37
N ASP A 62 8.26 -8.10 -7.49
CA ASP A 62 8.37 -9.09 -6.42
C ASP A 62 7.93 -8.55 -5.05
N GLN A 63 7.23 -7.41 -5.01
CA GLN A 63 6.80 -6.81 -3.76
C GLN A 63 5.92 -7.76 -2.94
N HIS A 64 6.06 -7.71 -1.62
CA HIS A 64 5.30 -8.59 -0.73
C HIS A 64 5.11 -7.97 0.65
N LEU A 65 3.84 -7.96 1.12
CA LEU A 65 3.46 -7.61 2.48
C LEU A 65 3.23 -8.90 3.27
N VAL A 66 3.91 -9.06 4.40
CA VAL A 66 3.72 -10.24 5.25
C VAL A 66 2.50 -10.00 6.14
N ASN A 67 1.39 -10.67 5.81
CA ASN A 67 0.10 -10.51 6.52
C ASN A 67 -0.44 -11.81 7.13
N ASN A 68 0.42 -12.80 7.33
CA ASN A 68 0.00 -14.08 7.90
C ASN A 68 1.06 -14.61 8.89
N PRO A 69 1.10 -14.08 10.11
CA PRO A 69 0.30 -12.94 10.60
C PRO A 69 0.90 -11.57 10.26
N TYR A 70 0.12 -10.51 10.46
CA TYR A 70 0.68 -9.16 10.58
C TYR A 70 1.56 -9.06 11.82
N LYS A 71 2.51 -8.12 11.83
CA LYS A 71 3.25 -7.78 13.06
C LYS A 71 2.33 -7.20 14.13
N VAL A 72 1.41 -6.33 13.70
CA VAL A 72 0.40 -5.70 14.56
C VAL A 72 -0.89 -5.63 13.77
N MET A 73 -2.01 -5.96 14.40
CA MET A 73 -3.33 -5.72 13.84
C MET A 73 -4.27 -5.31 14.98
N ILE A 74 -4.80 -4.10 14.85
CA ILE A 74 -5.66 -3.48 15.85
C ILE A 74 -6.87 -2.90 15.13
N ALA A 75 -8.04 -2.97 15.74
CA ALA A 75 -9.23 -2.33 15.22
C ALA A 75 -10.06 -1.76 16.35
N GLU A 76 -10.65 -0.61 16.09
CA GLU A 76 -11.60 0.03 16.98
C GLU A 76 -12.67 0.70 16.13
N ARG A 77 -13.95 0.41 16.41
CA ARG A 77 -15.08 0.94 15.64
C ARG A 77 -14.92 0.60 14.16
N ASP A 78 -14.87 1.60 13.30
CA ASP A 78 -14.75 1.47 11.84
C ASP A 78 -13.33 1.76 11.33
N TRP A 79 -12.33 1.71 12.23
CA TRP A 79 -10.92 1.92 11.91
C TRP A 79 -10.11 0.66 12.10
N THR A 80 -9.16 0.42 11.19
CA THR A 80 -8.15 -0.64 11.32
C THR A 80 -6.75 -0.05 11.27
N CYS A 81 -5.84 -0.69 12.00
CA CYS A 81 -4.42 -0.36 11.96
C CYS A 81 -3.63 -1.66 11.86
N THR A 82 -2.84 -1.79 10.81
CA THR A 82 -2.01 -2.97 10.59
C THR A 82 -0.56 -2.55 10.36
N ILE A 83 0.39 -3.36 10.83
CA ILE A 83 1.80 -3.22 10.51
C ILE A 83 2.27 -4.54 9.90
N ALA A 84 2.84 -4.46 8.71
CA ALA A 84 3.36 -5.60 7.97
C ALA A 84 4.81 -5.35 7.56
N GLU A 85 5.63 -6.39 7.57
CA GLU A 85 6.92 -6.32 6.91
C GLU A 85 6.69 -6.26 5.41
N PHE A 86 7.34 -5.32 4.75
CA PHE A 86 7.17 -5.06 3.31
C PHE A 86 8.52 -5.13 2.63
N THR A 87 8.62 -5.92 1.57
CA THR A 87 9.84 -6.13 0.81
C THR A 87 9.60 -5.96 -0.68
N GLY A 88 10.65 -5.68 -1.41
CA GLY A 88 10.63 -5.60 -2.86
C GLY A 88 12.00 -5.34 -3.43
N THR A 89 12.16 -5.58 -4.72
CA THR A 89 13.40 -5.33 -5.47
C THR A 89 13.11 -4.40 -6.63
N MET A 90 13.91 -3.34 -6.76
CA MET A 90 13.74 -2.36 -7.83
C MET A 90 14.19 -2.95 -9.18
N LYS A 91 13.24 -3.52 -9.90
CA LYS A 91 13.45 -4.14 -11.22
C LYS A 91 12.90 -3.31 -12.37
N GLY A 92 12.11 -2.28 -12.09
CA GLY A 92 11.61 -1.33 -13.06
C GLY A 92 12.15 0.07 -12.81
N PRO A 93 12.10 0.97 -13.83
CA PRO A 93 12.57 2.34 -13.66
C PRO A 93 11.66 3.14 -12.74
N MET A 94 12.22 4.15 -12.07
CA MET A 94 11.49 5.05 -11.18
C MET A 94 11.51 6.46 -11.77
N THR A 95 10.32 7.06 -11.93
CA THR A 95 10.20 8.44 -12.36
C THR A 95 10.06 9.33 -11.14
N MET A 96 10.97 10.29 -10.99
CA MET A 96 10.96 11.26 -9.89
C MET A 96 9.99 12.41 -10.19
N ALA A 97 9.65 13.19 -9.14
CA ALA A 97 8.72 14.31 -9.25
C ALA A 97 9.12 15.35 -10.29
N ASP A 98 10.43 15.53 -10.53
CA ASP A 98 10.97 16.46 -11.51
C ASP A 98 11.01 15.89 -12.95
N GLY A 99 10.47 14.67 -13.14
CA GLY A 99 10.46 13.98 -14.42
C GLY A 99 11.72 13.16 -14.71
N LYS A 100 12.73 13.22 -13.84
CA LYS A 100 13.95 12.43 -13.99
C LYS A 100 13.62 10.95 -13.82
N VAL A 101 14.15 10.11 -14.72
CA VAL A 101 13.98 8.65 -14.68
C VAL A 101 15.26 8.01 -14.16
N ILE A 102 15.12 7.18 -13.13
CA ILE A 102 16.22 6.41 -12.56
C ILE A 102 16.09 4.97 -13.04
N ALA A 103 17.17 4.45 -13.62
CA ALA A 103 17.22 3.06 -14.09
C ALA A 103 17.11 2.07 -12.91
N PRO A 104 16.60 0.84 -13.15
CA PRO A 104 16.52 -0.18 -12.10
C PRO A 104 17.89 -0.46 -11.48
N THR A 105 17.93 -0.48 -10.16
CA THR A 105 19.18 -0.75 -9.42
C THR A 105 19.35 -2.23 -9.09
N ASN A 106 18.27 -3.02 -9.16
CA ASN A 106 18.21 -4.43 -8.74
C ASN A 106 18.54 -4.62 -7.26
N LYS A 107 18.39 -3.56 -6.46
CA LYS A 107 18.55 -3.62 -5.01
C LYS A 107 17.21 -3.77 -4.33
N SER A 108 17.22 -4.41 -3.16
CA SER A 108 16.00 -4.71 -2.41
C SER A 108 15.83 -3.79 -1.21
N PHE A 109 14.57 -3.62 -0.81
CA PHE A 109 14.23 -2.93 0.42
C PHE A 109 13.47 -3.86 1.38
N LYS A 110 13.54 -3.52 2.67
CA LYS A 110 12.71 -4.10 3.72
C LYS A 110 12.35 -2.98 4.68
N VAL A 111 11.07 -2.72 4.84
CA VAL A 111 10.54 -1.70 5.77
C VAL A 111 9.30 -2.25 6.46
N ASP A 112 8.92 -1.63 7.57
CA ASP A 112 7.62 -1.85 8.17
C ASP A 112 6.60 -0.92 7.50
N PHE A 113 5.47 -1.47 7.11
CA PHE A 113 4.41 -0.74 6.43
C PHE A 113 3.18 -0.70 7.33
N CYS A 114 2.78 0.51 7.72
CA CYS A 114 1.63 0.73 8.58
C CYS A 114 0.48 1.31 7.76
N THR A 115 -0.67 0.65 7.81
CA THR A 115 -1.90 1.12 7.17
C THR A 115 -2.93 1.43 8.24
N VAL A 116 -3.41 2.69 8.25
CA VAL A 116 -4.52 3.12 9.09
C VAL A 116 -5.69 3.46 8.18
N ALA A 117 -6.72 2.64 8.22
CA ALA A 117 -7.84 2.71 7.28
C ALA A 117 -9.18 2.93 7.98
N HIS A 118 -10.00 3.80 7.39
CA HIS A 118 -11.37 4.05 7.79
C HIS A 118 -12.33 3.35 6.82
N TRP A 119 -13.23 2.55 7.36
CA TRP A 119 -14.17 1.70 6.59
C TRP A 119 -15.59 2.23 6.66
N ASN A 120 -16.35 2.06 5.57
CA ASN A 120 -17.79 2.30 5.58
C ASN A 120 -18.56 1.01 5.86
N GLU A 121 -19.88 1.11 5.97
CA GLU A 121 -20.77 -0.04 6.23
C GLU A 121 -20.81 -1.03 5.07
N SER A 122 -20.41 -0.65 3.89
CA SER A 122 -20.36 -1.54 2.72
C SER A 122 -19.06 -2.34 2.62
N GLY A 123 -18.17 -2.23 3.61
CA GLY A 123 -16.90 -2.94 3.58
C GLY A 123 -15.88 -2.32 2.63
N GLU A 124 -15.93 -1.00 2.46
CA GLU A 124 -15.02 -0.25 1.60
C GLU A 124 -14.25 0.77 2.41
N ILE A 125 -12.99 0.96 2.06
CA ILE A 125 -12.13 2.00 2.63
C ILE A 125 -12.52 3.36 2.06
N VAL A 126 -12.83 4.31 2.93
CA VAL A 126 -13.10 5.69 2.54
C VAL A 126 -11.87 6.57 2.73
N GLU A 127 -10.97 6.20 3.64
CA GLU A 127 -9.71 6.89 3.90
C GLU A 127 -8.65 5.87 4.25
N GLU A 128 -7.49 5.98 3.59
CA GLU A 128 -6.37 5.07 3.80
C GLU A 128 -5.11 5.89 4.03
N ASN A 129 -4.48 5.71 5.18
CA ASN A 129 -3.26 6.41 5.56
C ASN A 129 -2.11 5.41 5.62
N LEU A 130 -1.11 5.63 4.80
CA LEU A 130 0.02 4.74 4.62
C LEU A 130 1.27 5.39 5.20
N PHE A 131 1.95 4.66 6.07
CA PHE A 131 3.16 5.15 6.76
C PHE A 131 4.27 4.12 6.63
N TYR A 132 5.40 4.55 6.14
CA TYR A 132 6.62 3.75 6.12
C TYR A 132 7.83 4.67 5.97
N ASP A 133 9.02 4.15 6.26
CA ASP A 133 10.26 4.90 6.13
C ASP A 133 10.65 5.03 4.65
N LEU A 134 10.12 6.03 3.98
CA LEU A 134 10.38 6.28 2.56
C LEU A 134 11.87 6.55 2.30
N MET A 135 12.52 7.37 3.13
CA MET A 135 13.95 7.66 2.97
C MET A 135 14.79 6.40 3.12
N GLY A 136 14.47 5.57 4.12
CA GLY A 136 15.14 4.30 4.33
C GLY A 136 14.97 3.36 3.13
N MET A 137 13.76 3.29 2.57
CA MET A 137 13.50 2.51 1.36
C MET A 137 14.35 3.02 0.18
N LEU A 138 14.37 4.33 -0.07
CA LEU A 138 15.12 4.92 -1.18
C LEU A 138 16.62 4.70 -1.04
N ARG A 139 17.15 4.75 0.19
CA ARG A 139 18.55 4.44 0.46
C ARG A 139 18.87 2.97 0.18
N GLN A 140 18.00 2.07 0.64
CA GLN A 140 18.18 0.63 0.46
C GLN A 140 18.24 0.25 -1.02
N ILE A 141 17.37 0.85 -1.85
CA ILE A 141 17.37 0.57 -3.30
C ILE A 141 18.38 1.40 -4.07
N GLY A 142 19.13 2.28 -3.41
CA GLY A 142 20.26 2.97 -4.00
C GLY A 142 19.91 4.16 -4.89
N VAL A 143 18.73 4.76 -4.71
CA VAL A 143 18.32 5.97 -5.47
C VAL A 143 18.49 7.25 -4.64
N MET A 144 19.03 7.11 -3.44
CA MET A 144 19.24 8.23 -2.54
C MET A 144 20.53 8.04 -1.75
#